data_fc7fcb3ccf0d890467d1625bd9044ef7
#
_entry.id   fc7fcb3ccf0d890467d1625bd9044ef7
#
_cell.length_a   1.000
_cell.length_b   1.000
_cell.length_c   1.000
_cell.angle_alpha   90.00
_cell.angle_beta   90.00
_cell.angle_gamma   90.00
#
_symmetry.space_group_name_H-M   'P 1'
#
loop_
_entity.id
_entity.type
_entity.pdbx_description
1 polymer ?
#
loop_
_entity_poly.entity_id
_entity_poly.type
_entity_poly.pdbx_seq_one_letter_code
_entity_poly.pdbx_strand_id
1 'polypeptide(L)'
;MEQNESDEENFMKSVERLVDYQQAHKYLFRVCLLGDAGVGKTSILTRFCDNSFKEKYNNTIGVDFRLVTLKCNDIISKIHIWDTAGQERFRSLALNYLNNSHGFIFIYDITDHESFTNLANWINLALEKNIHTVANFLVGNKSDKEGERKVSKEEAQNLAKEKNLIFLETSAKNDDNVQKLFYFFLY
;
A
#
# COMPACT_ATOMS: atom_id res chain seq x y z
N MET A 1 -6.49 -4.32 -24.85
CA MET A 1 -6.50 -3.42 -23.68
C MET A 1 -7.88 -3.35 -23.04
N GLU A 2 -8.96 -3.14 -23.80
CA GLU A 2 -10.34 -3.07 -23.26
C GLU A 2 -10.84 -4.35 -22.54
N GLN A 3 -10.39 -5.52 -22.94
CA GLN A 3 -10.79 -6.79 -22.32
C GLN A 3 -10.17 -6.98 -20.91
N ASN A 4 -8.94 -6.49 -20.71
CA ASN A 4 -8.28 -6.53 -19.39
C ASN A 4 -8.92 -5.56 -18.37
N GLU A 5 -9.38 -4.38 -18.81
CA GLU A 5 -10.04 -3.41 -17.93
C GLU A 5 -11.41 -3.92 -17.45
N SER A 6 -12.16 -4.59 -18.34
CA SER A 6 -13.47 -5.18 -17.98
C SER A 6 -13.33 -6.33 -16.98
N ASP A 7 -12.29 -7.14 -17.10
CA ASP A 7 -12.03 -8.27 -16.20
C ASP A 7 -11.60 -7.76 -14.81
N GLU A 8 -10.79 -6.72 -14.76
CA GLU A 8 -10.37 -6.08 -13.53
C GLU A 8 -11.55 -5.42 -12.80
N GLU A 9 -12.42 -4.69 -13.51
CA GLU A 9 -13.62 -4.10 -12.91
C GLU A 9 -14.57 -5.16 -12.36
N ASN A 10 -14.77 -6.26 -13.08
CA ASN A 10 -15.61 -7.36 -12.63
C ASN A 10 -15.01 -8.04 -11.38
N PHE A 11 -13.69 -8.23 -11.36
CA PHE A 11 -12.99 -8.74 -10.19
C PHE A 11 -13.18 -7.82 -8.99
N MET A 12 -12.97 -6.52 -9.14
CA MET A 12 -13.15 -5.53 -8.06
C MET A 12 -14.57 -5.55 -7.47
N LYS A 13 -15.59 -5.73 -8.31
CA LYS A 13 -17.00 -5.86 -7.88
C LYS A 13 -17.29 -7.19 -7.17
N SER A 14 -16.48 -8.20 -7.40
CA SER A 14 -16.66 -9.53 -6.78
C SER A 14 -16.04 -9.64 -5.39
N VAL A 15 -15.26 -8.64 -4.95
CA VAL A 15 -14.61 -8.65 -3.64
C VAL A 15 -15.54 -8.07 -2.58
N GLU A 16 -15.84 -8.86 -1.57
CA GLU A 16 -16.67 -8.48 -0.42
C GLU A 16 -15.80 -8.38 0.83
N ARG A 17 -16.01 -7.33 1.63
CA ARG A 17 -15.39 -7.21 2.94
C ARG A 17 -16.29 -7.87 3.99
N LEU A 18 -15.70 -8.78 4.77
CA LEU A 18 -16.41 -9.47 5.84
C LEU A 18 -16.10 -8.83 7.19
N VAL A 19 -17.13 -8.70 8.03
CA VAL A 19 -17.01 -8.14 9.39
C VAL A 19 -16.57 -9.21 10.39
N ASP A 20 -16.84 -10.49 10.09
CA ASP A 20 -16.47 -11.59 10.96
C ASP A 20 -15.00 -12.00 10.78
N TYR A 21 -14.18 -11.65 11.77
CA TYR A 21 -12.76 -12.00 11.80
C TYR A 21 -12.48 -13.45 12.24
N GLN A 22 -13.47 -14.19 12.72
CA GLN A 22 -13.30 -15.58 13.19
C GLN A 22 -13.45 -16.60 12.06
N GLN A 23 -13.93 -16.19 10.88
CA GLN A 23 -14.11 -17.12 9.77
C GLN A 23 -12.81 -17.80 9.38
N ALA A 24 -12.90 -19.10 9.06
CA ALA A 24 -11.82 -19.85 8.47
C ALA A 24 -11.40 -19.19 7.14
N HIS A 25 -10.11 -19.01 6.94
CA HIS A 25 -9.55 -18.39 5.74
C HIS A 25 -8.61 -19.35 5.02
N LYS A 26 -8.55 -19.24 3.70
CA LYS A 26 -7.65 -20.04 2.87
C LYS A 26 -6.26 -19.42 2.80
N TYR A 27 -6.21 -18.08 2.73
CA TYR A 27 -4.94 -17.34 2.62
C TYR A 27 -4.82 -16.27 3.69
N LEU A 28 -3.58 -16.01 4.09
CA LEU A 28 -3.19 -14.93 4.99
C LEU A 28 -2.04 -14.16 4.36
N PHE A 29 -2.29 -12.92 3.99
CA PHE A 29 -1.27 -12.00 3.47
C PHE A 29 -0.82 -11.04 4.57
N ARG A 30 0.48 -10.83 4.68
CA ARG A 30 1.08 -9.82 5.55
C ARG A 30 1.70 -8.75 4.67
N VAL A 31 1.26 -7.51 4.83
CA VAL A 31 1.63 -6.37 3.97
C VAL A 31 2.18 -5.26 4.84
N CYS A 32 3.34 -4.70 4.50
CA CYS A 32 3.92 -3.55 5.17
C CYS A 32 3.82 -2.29 4.31
N LEU A 33 3.36 -1.19 4.91
CA LEU A 33 3.39 0.14 4.32
C LEU A 33 4.71 0.81 4.70
N LEU A 34 5.50 1.21 3.71
CA LEU A 34 6.83 1.79 3.88
C LEU A 34 6.94 3.12 3.13
N GLY A 35 7.73 4.05 3.67
CA GLY A 35 7.92 5.39 3.12
C GLY A 35 8.04 6.43 4.22
N ASP A 36 8.38 7.65 3.86
CA ASP A 36 8.66 8.74 4.79
C ASP A 36 7.43 9.20 5.60
N ALA A 37 7.68 10.03 6.61
CA ALA A 37 6.59 10.64 7.38
C ALA A 37 5.78 11.60 6.48
N GLY A 38 4.46 11.63 6.66
CA GLY A 38 3.58 12.57 5.94
C GLY A 38 3.19 12.17 4.52
N VAL A 39 3.73 11.08 3.94
CA VAL A 39 3.35 10.61 2.59
C VAL A 39 1.92 10.04 2.52
N GLY A 40 1.32 9.73 3.67
CA GLY A 40 -0.07 9.30 3.76
C GLY A 40 -0.30 7.79 3.91
N LYS A 41 0.67 7.02 4.42
CA LYS A 41 0.52 5.58 4.73
C LYS A 41 -0.72 5.29 5.57
N THR A 42 -0.79 5.94 6.73
CA THR A 42 -1.95 5.85 7.65
C THR A 42 -3.25 6.31 7.00
N SER A 43 -3.19 7.34 6.14
CA SER A 43 -4.39 7.82 5.44
C SER A 43 -4.91 6.81 4.44
N ILE A 44 -4.03 6.14 3.68
CA ILE A 44 -4.39 5.04 2.78
C ILE A 44 -5.01 3.89 3.58
N LEU A 45 -4.38 3.50 4.70
CA LEU A 45 -4.89 2.42 5.56
C LEU A 45 -6.27 2.76 6.14
N THR A 46 -6.43 3.97 6.68
CA THR A 46 -7.70 4.45 7.24
C THR A 46 -8.79 4.53 6.17
N ARG A 47 -8.45 5.02 4.96
CA ARG A 47 -9.37 5.00 3.82
C ARG A 47 -9.79 3.58 3.47
N PHE A 48 -8.84 2.68 3.37
CA PHE A 48 -9.14 1.27 3.07
C PHE A 48 -9.97 0.61 4.16
N CYS A 49 -9.61 0.76 5.45
CA CYS A 49 -10.26 0.03 6.54
C CYS A 49 -11.59 0.66 6.98
N ASP A 50 -11.63 1.98 7.08
CA ASP A 50 -12.73 2.71 7.75
C ASP A 50 -13.54 3.56 6.78
N ASN A 51 -13.20 3.56 5.49
CA ASN A 51 -13.75 4.44 4.45
C ASN A 51 -13.77 5.93 4.88
N SER A 52 -12.74 6.36 5.60
CA SER A 52 -12.65 7.71 6.14
C SER A 52 -11.32 8.39 5.81
N PHE A 53 -11.32 9.71 5.81
CA PHE A 53 -10.14 10.54 5.61
C PHE A 53 -10.14 11.71 6.58
N LYS A 54 -8.98 12.00 7.18
CA LYS A 54 -8.79 13.14 8.08
C LYS A 54 -7.72 14.05 7.50
N GLU A 55 -8.05 15.32 7.32
CA GLU A 55 -7.07 16.31 6.82
C GLU A 55 -5.96 16.62 7.84
N LYS A 56 -6.28 16.54 9.14
CA LYS A 56 -5.28 16.73 10.18
C LYS A 56 -4.33 15.54 10.24
N TYR A 57 -3.08 15.81 9.89
CA TYR A 57 -2.01 14.84 10.01
C TYR A 57 -1.55 14.74 11.48
N ASN A 58 -1.60 13.54 12.02
CA ASN A 58 -0.94 13.20 13.28
C ASN A 58 0.16 12.20 12.97
N ASN A 59 1.38 12.44 13.49
CA ASN A 59 2.48 11.50 13.31
C ASN A 59 2.14 10.14 13.91
N THR A 60 2.30 9.09 13.13
CA THR A 60 2.22 7.72 13.64
C THR A 60 3.39 7.47 14.58
N ILE A 61 3.10 7.01 15.80
CA ILE A 61 4.10 6.63 16.80
C ILE A 61 4.20 5.11 16.81
N GLY A 62 5.34 4.56 16.41
CA GLY A 62 5.57 3.13 16.36
C GLY A 62 5.00 2.45 15.13
N VAL A 63 4.26 1.38 15.32
CA VAL A 63 3.62 0.58 14.25
C VAL A 63 2.17 0.35 14.63
N ASP A 64 1.24 0.67 13.74
CA ASP A 64 -0.17 0.30 13.86
C ASP A 64 -0.44 -0.98 13.04
N PHE A 65 -1.49 -1.69 13.41
CA PHE A 65 -1.85 -2.96 12.80
C PHE A 65 -3.33 -3.01 12.49
N ARG A 66 -3.66 -3.42 11.26
CA ARG A 66 -5.04 -3.66 10.84
C ARG A 66 -5.19 -5.05 10.25
N LEU A 67 -6.32 -5.68 10.57
CA LEU A 67 -6.74 -6.95 9.99
C LEU A 67 -8.00 -6.73 9.16
N VAL A 68 -7.97 -7.14 7.91
CA VAL A 68 -9.13 -7.09 7.01
C VAL A 68 -9.39 -8.50 6.49
N THR A 69 -10.65 -8.91 6.51
CA THR A 69 -11.12 -10.17 5.92
C THR A 69 -11.86 -9.86 4.64
N LEU A 70 -11.41 -10.44 3.54
CA LEU A 70 -11.99 -10.26 2.22
C LEU A 70 -12.44 -11.61 1.66
N LYS A 71 -13.58 -11.62 1.00
CA LYS A 71 -14.08 -12.75 0.24
C LYS A 71 -14.10 -12.38 -1.23
N CYS A 72 -13.50 -13.22 -2.04
CA CYS A 72 -13.58 -13.14 -3.49
C CYS A 72 -14.08 -14.49 -4.00
N ASN A 73 -15.25 -14.50 -4.63
CA ASN A 73 -15.99 -15.72 -4.92
C ASN A 73 -16.17 -16.55 -3.62
N ASP A 74 -15.70 -17.80 -3.59
CA ASP A 74 -15.78 -18.68 -2.41
C ASP A 74 -14.49 -18.70 -1.57
N ILE A 75 -13.52 -17.86 -1.91
CA ILE A 75 -12.22 -17.81 -1.23
C ILE A 75 -12.22 -16.68 -0.22
N ILE A 76 -12.02 -17.03 1.05
CA ILE A 76 -11.81 -16.07 2.14
C ILE A 76 -10.31 -15.91 2.37
N SER A 77 -9.86 -14.65 2.34
CA SER A 77 -8.48 -14.25 2.58
C SER A 77 -8.42 -13.20 3.68
N LYS A 78 -7.37 -13.24 4.49
CA LYS A 78 -7.07 -12.22 5.49
C LYS A 78 -5.85 -11.41 5.05
N ILE A 79 -5.92 -10.11 5.23
CA ILE A 79 -4.79 -9.21 5.02
C ILE A 79 -4.44 -8.58 6.36
N HIS A 80 -3.24 -8.87 6.84
CA HIS A 80 -2.61 -8.19 7.97
C HIS A 80 -1.79 -7.03 7.43
N ILE A 81 -2.17 -5.80 7.76
CA ILE A 81 -1.52 -4.60 7.25
C ILE A 81 -0.79 -3.92 8.40
N TRP A 82 0.52 -3.72 8.23
CA TRP A 82 1.39 -3.03 9.16
C TRP A 82 1.63 -1.62 8.67
N ASP A 83 1.10 -0.63 9.38
CA ASP A 83 1.37 0.80 9.14
C ASP A 83 2.56 1.23 9.97
N THR A 84 3.68 1.50 9.32
CA THR A 84 4.91 1.86 10.00
C THR A 84 5.06 3.38 10.12
N ALA A 85 5.60 3.83 11.26
CA ALA A 85 6.04 5.23 11.39
C ALA A 85 7.11 5.54 10.33
N GLY A 86 6.89 6.60 9.55
CA GLY A 86 7.82 7.01 8.49
C GLY A 86 9.05 7.79 8.96
N GLN A 87 9.18 8.01 10.28
CA GLN A 87 10.34 8.70 10.83
C GLN A 87 11.54 7.74 10.91
N GLU A 88 12.70 8.19 10.52
CA GLU A 88 13.96 7.43 10.48
C GLU A 88 14.34 6.79 11.83
N ARG A 89 13.99 7.45 12.92
CA ARG A 89 14.23 6.94 14.29
C ARG A 89 13.43 5.69 14.65
N PHE A 90 12.34 5.41 13.92
CA PHE A 90 11.51 4.21 14.10
C PHE A 90 11.78 3.14 13.04
N ARG A 91 12.74 3.36 12.14
CA ARG A 91 13.06 2.42 11.04
C ARG A 91 13.42 1.04 11.59
N SER A 92 14.13 0.97 12.72
CA SER A 92 14.48 -0.31 13.36
C SER A 92 13.27 -1.12 13.82
N LEU A 93 12.17 -0.47 14.19
CA LEU A 93 10.93 -1.15 14.55
C LEU A 93 10.27 -1.79 13.33
N ALA A 94 10.29 -1.10 12.18
CA ALA A 94 9.75 -1.64 10.94
C ALA A 94 10.47 -2.94 10.52
N LEU A 95 11.79 -3.05 10.77
CA LEU A 95 12.60 -4.23 10.41
C LEU A 95 12.04 -5.55 10.94
N ASN A 96 11.43 -5.55 12.14
CA ASN A 96 10.89 -6.75 12.75
C ASN A 96 9.71 -7.34 11.97
N TYR A 97 9.03 -6.51 11.17
CA TYR A 97 7.85 -6.92 10.41
C TYR A 97 8.18 -7.29 8.97
N LEU A 98 9.37 -6.89 8.45
CA LEU A 98 9.75 -7.14 7.06
C LEU A 98 9.96 -8.63 6.76
N ASN A 99 10.61 -9.38 7.65
CA ASN A 99 11.04 -10.76 7.43
C ASN A 99 9.88 -11.73 7.09
N ASN A 100 8.67 -11.46 7.56
CA ASN A 100 7.52 -12.32 7.37
C ASN A 100 6.43 -11.68 6.50
N SER A 101 6.75 -10.61 5.80
CA SER A 101 5.81 -9.94 4.92
C SER A 101 5.70 -10.67 3.59
N HIS A 102 4.49 -10.73 3.06
CA HIS A 102 4.20 -11.28 1.73
C HIS A 102 4.20 -10.19 0.66
N GLY A 103 4.19 -8.91 1.06
CA GLY A 103 4.26 -7.79 0.14
C GLY A 103 4.62 -6.49 0.83
N PHE A 104 5.21 -5.59 0.04
CA PHE A 104 5.57 -4.24 0.45
C PHE A 104 4.83 -3.22 -0.41
N ILE A 105 4.35 -2.16 0.23
CA ILE A 105 3.78 -0.99 -0.43
C ILE A 105 4.68 0.20 -0.10
N PHE A 106 5.50 0.60 -1.06
CA PHE A 106 6.40 1.74 -0.97
C PHE A 106 5.65 3.00 -1.39
N ILE A 107 5.43 3.93 -0.47
CA ILE A 107 4.56 5.08 -0.65
C ILE A 107 5.36 6.38 -0.60
N TYR A 108 5.17 7.22 -1.61
CA TYR A 108 5.67 8.59 -1.67
C TYR A 108 4.52 9.57 -1.91
N ASP A 109 4.77 10.85 -1.66
CA ASP A 109 3.86 11.96 -1.98
C ASP A 109 4.24 12.55 -3.33
N ILE A 110 3.31 12.58 -4.30
CA ILE A 110 3.58 13.13 -5.64
C ILE A 110 4.01 14.60 -5.61
N THR A 111 3.69 15.32 -4.54
CA THR A 111 4.04 16.75 -4.33
C THR A 111 5.36 16.95 -3.60
N ASP A 112 6.02 15.87 -3.17
CA ASP A 112 7.27 15.90 -2.42
C ASP A 112 8.33 14.98 -3.04
N HIS A 113 9.24 15.58 -3.83
CA HIS A 113 10.31 14.84 -4.52
C HIS A 113 11.31 14.20 -3.54
N GLU A 114 11.51 14.78 -2.36
CA GLU A 114 12.39 14.19 -1.34
C GLU A 114 11.86 12.85 -0.86
N SER A 115 10.54 12.75 -0.61
CA SER A 115 9.90 11.49 -0.23
C SER A 115 10.07 10.38 -1.27
N PHE A 116 10.10 10.75 -2.56
CA PHE A 116 10.36 9.81 -3.66
C PHE A 116 11.83 9.37 -3.70
N THR A 117 12.76 10.30 -3.57
CA THR A 117 14.20 10.00 -3.53
C THR A 117 14.55 9.07 -2.36
N ASN A 118 13.96 9.31 -1.20
CA ASN A 118 14.19 8.51 0.00
C ASN A 118 13.64 7.08 -0.09
N LEU A 119 12.73 6.81 -1.04
CA LEU A 119 12.21 5.45 -1.26
C LEU A 119 13.30 4.43 -1.61
N ALA A 120 14.38 4.84 -2.24
CA ALA A 120 15.51 3.95 -2.55
C ALA A 120 16.02 3.24 -1.28
N ASN A 121 16.08 3.95 -0.15
CA ASN A 121 16.49 3.40 1.13
C ASN A 121 15.48 2.38 1.68
N TRP A 122 14.19 2.67 1.55
CA TRP A 122 13.11 1.77 2.00
C TRP A 122 13.05 0.50 1.15
N ILE A 123 13.18 0.63 -0.17
CA ILE A 123 13.17 -0.49 -1.12
C ILE A 123 14.35 -1.42 -0.86
N ASN A 124 15.56 -0.89 -0.79
CA ASN A 124 16.76 -1.69 -0.54
C ASN A 124 16.64 -2.43 0.79
N LEU A 125 16.27 -1.72 1.87
CA LEU A 125 16.11 -2.31 3.19
C LEU A 125 15.09 -3.45 3.22
N ALA A 126 13.94 -3.27 2.58
CA ALA A 126 12.88 -4.27 2.57
C ALA A 126 13.26 -5.49 1.73
N LEU A 127 13.80 -5.28 0.52
CA LEU A 127 14.16 -6.37 -0.40
C LEU A 127 15.38 -7.16 0.07
N GLU A 128 16.34 -6.53 0.78
CA GLU A 128 17.44 -7.25 1.43
C GLU A 128 16.96 -8.19 2.54
N LYS A 129 15.90 -7.81 3.25
CA LYS A 129 15.37 -8.57 4.37
C LYS A 129 14.42 -9.69 3.95
N ASN A 130 13.70 -9.50 2.84
CA ASN A 130 12.75 -10.49 2.37
C ASN A 130 12.62 -10.45 0.84
N ILE A 131 13.21 -11.43 0.19
CA ILE A 131 13.18 -11.60 -1.26
C ILE A 131 11.99 -12.46 -1.76
N HIS A 132 11.24 -13.08 -0.85
CA HIS A 132 10.15 -14.01 -1.17
C HIS A 132 8.77 -13.35 -1.09
N THR A 133 8.67 -12.10 -1.55
CA THR A 133 7.39 -11.38 -1.58
C THR A 133 6.53 -11.81 -2.77
N VAL A 134 5.22 -11.84 -2.57
CA VAL A 134 4.23 -12.15 -3.61
C VAL A 134 4.03 -10.96 -4.55
N ALA A 135 3.92 -9.75 -3.96
CA ALA A 135 3.73 -8.52 -4.72
C ALA A 135 4.34 -7.32 -3.99
N ASN A 136 5.00 -6.45 -4.74
CA ASN A 136 5.55 -5.21 -4.23
C ASN A 136 5.07 -4.03 -5.09
N PHE A 137 4.65 -2.96 -4.42
CA PHE A 137 4.06 -1.79 -5.06
C PHE A 137 4.89 -0.53 -4.84
N LEU A 138 4.98 0.29 -5.89
CA LEU A 138 5.39 1.69 -5.81
C LEU A 138 4.15 2.56 -5.95
N VAL A 139 3.83 3.34 -4.90
CA VAL A 139 2.57 4.08 -4.83
C VAL A 139 2.85 5.57 -4.69
N GLY A 140 2.45 6.34 -5.71
CA GLY A 140 2.38 7.81 -5.66
C GLY A 140 1.05 8.23 -5.04
N ASN A 141 1.08 8.67 -3.79
CA ASN A 141 -0.13 9.12 -3.09
C ASN A 141 -0.37 10.62 -3.28
N LYS A 142 -1.57 11.06 -2.93
CA LYS A 142 -2.08 12.43 -3.07
C LYS A 142 -2.26 12.86 -4.53
N SER A 143 -2.69 11.94 -5.39
CA SER A 143 -2.96 12.23 -6.82
C SER A 143 -4.03 13.32 -7.03
N ASP A 144 -4.84 13.60 -6.01
CA ASP A 144 -5.76 14.75 -5.96
C ASP A 144 -5.07 16.12 -6.01
N LYS A 145 -3.75 16.16 -5.75
CA LYS A 145 -2.93 17.37 -5.79
C LYS A 145 -2.09 17.48 -7.07
N GLU A 146 -2.65 17.12 -8.21
CA GLU A 146 -1.95 17.12 -9.50
C GLU A 146 -1.28 18.47 -9.83
N GLY A 147 -1.91 19.59 -9.46
CA GLY A 147 -1.36 20.94 -9.68
C GLY A 147 -0.11 21.26 -8.85
N GLU A 148 0.18 20.49 -7.81
CA GLU A 148 1.35 20.64 -6.94
C GLU A 148 2.42 19.55 -7.23
N ARG A 149 2.23 18.71 -8.26
CA ARG A 149 3.11 17.58 -8.59
C ARG A 149 4.57 18.00 -8.75
N LYS A 150 5.46 17.25 -8.12
CA LYS A 150 6.93 17.37 -8.24
C LYS A 150 7.61 16.09 -8.72
N VAL A 151 6.89 14.96 -8.69
CA VAL A 151 7.38 13.67 -9.19
C VAL A 151 6.55 13.31 -10.42
N SER A 152 7.20 13.19 -11.59
CA SER A 152 6.49 12.81 -12.81
C SER A 152 6.09 11.33 -12.80
N LYS A 153 5.00 11.01 -13.50
CA LYS A 153 4.57 9.60 -13.66
C LYS A 153 5.64 8.78 -14.36
N GLU A 154 6.31 9.35 -15.34
CA GLU A 154 7.37 8.69 -16.11
C GLU A 154 8.55 8.30 -15.19
N GLU A 155 9.00 9.23 -14.33
CA GLU A 155 10.08 8.99 -13.37
C GLU A 155 9.71 7.84 -12.41
N ALA A 156 8.50 7.84 -11.88
CA ALA A 156 8.02 6.79 -10.99
C ALA A 156 7.87 5.43 -11.70
N GLN A 157 7.35 5.42 -12.94
CA GLN A 157 7.25 4.21 -13.75
C GLN A 157 8.61 3.61 -14.08
N ASN A 158 9.61 4.45 -14.35
CA ASN A 158 10.98 4.00 -14.61
C ASN A 158 11.59 3.34 -13.37
N LEU A 159 11.42 3.93 -12.18
CA LEU A 159 11.86 3.33 -10.92
C LEU A 159 11.12 2.01 -10.65
N ALA A 160 9.81 1.97 -10.85
CA ALA A 160 9.02 0.75 -10.66
C ALA A 160 9.51 -0.38 -11.57
N LYS A 161 9.77 -0.07 -12.84
CA LYS A 161 10.31 -1.04 -13.81
C LYS A 161 11.71 -1.52 -13.42
N GLU A 162 12.60 -0.61 -13.02
CA GLU A 162 13.96 -0.94 -12.56
C GLU A 162 13.94 -1.91 -11.36
N LYS A 163 13.06 -1.66 -10.41
CA LYS A 163 12.96 -2.43 -9.15
C LYS A 163 11.95 -3.58 -9.20
N ASN A 164 11.36 -3.85 -10.36
CA ASN A 164 10.31 -4.87 -10.55
C ASN A 164 9.13 -4.68 -9.59
N LEU A 165 8.63 -3.46 -9.49
CA LEU A 165 7.49 -3.06 -8.65
C LEU A 165 6.26 -2.79 -9.52
N ILE A 166 5.07 -3.01 -8.98
CA ILE A 166 3.81 -2.62 -9.60
C ILE A 166 3.56 -1.15 -9.28
N PHE A 167 3.47 -0.31 -10.31
CA PHE A 167 3.22 1.13 -10.13
C PHE A 167 1.73 1.45 -10.07
N LEU A 168 1.34 2.27 -9.08
CA LEU A 168 -0.01 2.79 -8.94
C LEU A 168 0.03 4.21 -8.35
N GLU A 169 -0.90 5.07 -8.77
CA GLU A 169 -1.16 6.33 -8.08
C GLU A 169 -2.48 6.24 -7.32
N THR A 170 -2.51 6.83 -6.11
CA THR A 170 -3.66 6.80 -5.21
C THR A 170 -4.00 8.18 -4.68
N SER A 171 -5.27 8.38 -4.32
CA SER A 171 -5.68 9.46 -3.44
C SER A 171 -6.45 8.89 -2.24
N ALA A 172 -5.88 8.95 -1.05
CA ALA A 172 -6.60 8.59 0.16
C ALA A 172 -7.77 9.58 0.44
N LYS A 173 -7.67 10.81 -0.06
CA LYS A 173 -8.72 11.83 0.08
C LYS A 173 -9.94 11.47 -0.76
N ASN A 174 -9.75 11.16 -2.04
CA ASN A 174 -10.82 10.90 -2.99
C ASN A 174 -11.22 9.42 -3.06
N ASP A 175 -10.47 8.51 -2.41
CA ASP A 175 -10.57 7.04 -2.53
C ASP A 175 -10.15 6.51 -3.92
N ASP A 176 -9.29 7.26 -4.64
CA ASP A 176 -8.82 6.83 -5.94
C ASP A 176 -7.80 5.69 -5.78
N ASN A 177 -8.07 4.54 -6.40
CA ASN A 177 -7.23 3.33 -6.42
C ASN A 177 -6.87 2.73 -5.05
N VAL A 178 -7.44 3.21 -3.92
CA VAL A 178 -7.09 2.68 -2.59
C VAL A 178 -7.58 1.24 -2.42
N GLN A 179 -8.83 0.96 -2.82
CA GLN A 179 -9.37 -0.40 -2.76
C GLN A 179 -8.61 -1.33 -3.69
N LYS A 180 -8.32 -0.88 -4.92
CA LYS A 180 -7.58 -1.62 -5.94
C LYS A 180 -6.20 -2.07 -5.44
N LEU A 181 -5.47 -1.18 -4.75
CA LEU A 181 -4.14 -1.47 -4.20
C LEU A 181 -4.13 -2.72 -3.30
N PHE A 182 -5.12 -2.88 -2.42
CA PHE A 182 -5.16 -4.01 -1.51
C PHE A 182 -5.81 -5.25 -2.12
N TYR A 183 -6.77 -5.09 -3.03
CA TYR A 183 -7.41 -6.21 -3.69
C TYR A 183 -6.46 -6.96 -4.64
N PHE A 184 -5.40 -6.33 -5.09
CA PHE A 184 -4.34 -6.98 -5.86
C PHE A 184 -3.72 -8.20 -5.17
N PHE A 185 -3.72 -8.23 -3.83
CA PHE A 185 -3.24 -9.40 -3.08
C PHE A 185 -4.19 -10.60 -3.15
N LEU A 186 -5.37 -10.45 -3.75
CA LEU A 186 -6.35 -11.54 -3.95
C LEU A 186 -6.36 -12.06 -5.38
N TYR A 187 -5.74 -11.33 -6.31
CA TYR A 187 -5.72 -11.61 -7.74
C TYR A 187 -4.53 -12.51 -8.09
#